data_e781231d226777783928c7ebb2c62517
#
_entry.id   e781231d226777783928c7ebb2c62517
#
_cell.length_a   1.000
_cell.length_b   1.000
_cell.length_c   1.000
_cell.angle_alpha   90.00
_cell.angle_beta   90.00
_cell.angle_gamma   90.00
#
_symmetry.space_group_name_H-M   'P 1'
#
loop_
_entity.id
_entity.type
_entity.pdbx_description
1 polymer ?
#
loop_
_entity_poly.entity_id
_entity_poly.type
_entity_poly.pdbx_seq_one_letter_code
_entity_poly.pdbx_strand_id
1 'polypeptide(L)'
;NNYNLTFSDDFASVMDEIEKEYKEKNKVADASDVNGSKTTTSADSLLVRNWQDILAVYVYQQSQDGKTEFTLDSSCKKDLAKIFAEMNPIVRDKQDITHVTYANRKINYYIKKNKIAKKDRTILKKYVETDCKLLCAVVTAANGFVRESVGDDVSEERVNVISAAYSLVGKVGYFWGGKSTVIGEDPGWGTSEKVSAEGSKSTGTIRAYGLDCSGFVTWAVINGYQDKAMQEAVGDGTSDQWEKANVVTEADAQPGDLVFQKGPEAGSDNHVGILCGKTDAGDWIAVHCSSGKNG
;
A
#
# COMPACT_ATOMS: atom_id res chain seq x y z
N ASN A 1 -6.95 -23.83 21.61
CA ASN A 1 -5.59 -24.24 21.28
C ASN A 1 -4.74 -22.98 21.23
N ASN A 2 -3.79 -22.87 22.14
CA ASN A 2 -2.80 -21.82 22.12
C ASN A 2 -1.74 -22.20 21.08
N TYR A 3 -1.48 -21.30 20.14
CA TYR A 3 -0.36 -21.39 19.25
C TYR A 3 0.52 -20.15 19.40
N ASN A 4 1.81 -20.31 19.12
CA ASN A 4 2.79 -19.23 19.15
C ASN A 4 3.25 -18.91 17.73
N LEU A 5 3.09 -17.65 17.33
CA LEU A 5 3.46 -17.15 16.02
C LEU A 5 4.54 -16.08 16.17
N THR A 6 5.69 -16.33 15.59
CA THR A 6 6.82 -15.41 15.52
C THR A 6 7.21 -15.17 14.06
N PHE A 7 7.97 -14.13 13.79
CA PHE A 7 8.49 -13.82 12.46
C PHE A 7 9.88 -13.21 12.57
N SER A 8 10.69 -13.43 11.53
CA SER A 8 12.01 -12.83 11.41
C SER A 8 11.94 -11.34 11.06
N ASP A 9 13.00 -10.60 11.38
CA ASP A 9 13.08 -9.17 11.09
C ASP A 9 12.99 -8.86 9.59
N ASP A 10 13.38 -9.80 8.74
CA ASP A 10 13.35 -9.69 7.27
C ASP A 10 12.07 -10.25 6.63
N PHE A 11 11.08 -10.65 7.41
CA PHE A 11 9.87 -11.28 6.86
C PHE A 11 9.08 -10.36 5.92
N ALA A 12 9.09 -9.05 6.15
CA ALA A 12 8.50 -8.08 5.23
C ALA A 12 9.13 -8.18 3.83
N SER A 13 10.45 -8.35 3.75
CA SER A 13 11.16 -8.58 2.48
C SER A 13 10.73 -9.88 1.80
N VAL A 14 10.45 -10.93 2.57
CA VAL A 14 9.92 -12.19 2.02
C VAL A 14 8.57 -11.99 1.36
N MET A 15 7.67 -11.23 1.99
CA MET A 15 6.36 -10.88 1.42
C MET A 15 6.52 -10.07 0.12
N ASP A 16 7.37 -9.06 0.13
CA ASP A 16 7.63 -8.22 -1.05
C ASP A 16 8.23 -9.03 -2.21
N GLU A 17 9.15 -9.95 -1.93
CA GLU A 17 9.72 -10.85 -2.94
C GLU A 17 8.66 -11.77 -3.55
N ILE A 18 7.73 -12.31 -2.74
CA ILE A 18 6.63 -13.13 -3.25
C ILE A 18 5.77 -12.33 -4.23
N GLU A 19 5.40 -11.10 -3.88
CA GLU A 19 4.63 -10.24 -4.76
C GLU A 19 5.37 -9.93 -6.06
N LYS A 20 6.64 -9.56 -5.97
CA LYS A 20 7.49 -9.25 -7.12
C LYS A 20 7.63 -10.44 -8.06
N GLU A 21 7.99 -11.60 -7.54
CA GLU A 21 8.15 -12.82 -8.35
C GLU A 21 6.84 -13.26 -9.00
N TYR A 22 5.70 -13.07 -8.32
CA TYR A 22 4.39 -13.36 -8.89
C TYR A 22 4.05 -12.44 -10.07
N LYS A 23 4.32 -11.14 -9.95
CA LYS A 23 4.17 -10.18 -11.06
C LYS A 23 5.04 -10.56 -12.25
N GLU A 24 6.32 -10.83 -12.02
CA GLU A 24 7.28 -11.21 -13.04
C GLU A 24 6.87 -12.50 -13.76
N LYS A 25 6.51 -13.53 -13.00
CA LYS A 25 6.08 -14.82 -13.54
C LYS A 25 4.83 -14.72 -14.43
N ASN A 26 3.90 -13.86 -14.08
CA ASN A 26 2.66 -13.66 -14.82
C ASN A 26 2.78 -12.60 -15.92
N LYS A 27 4.00 -12.07 -16.15
CA LYS A 27 4.26 -11.07 -17.19
C LYS A 27 3.25 -9.91 -17.11
N VAL A 28 3.01 -9.44 -15.89
CA VAL A 28 2.22 -8.23 -15.68
C VAL A 28 3.09 -7.09 -16.18
N ALA A 29 2.75 -6.58 -17.38
CA ALA A 29 3.51 -5.54 -18.03
C ALA A 29 3.48 -4.24 -17.23
N ASP A 30 4.62 -3.59 -17.13
CA ASP A 30 4.66 -2.18 -16.75
C ASP A 30 3.90 -1.34 -17.79
N ALA A 31 3.32 -0.23 -17.35
CA ALA A 31 2.51 0.66 -18.17
C ALA A 31 3.20 1.18 -19.46
N SER A 32 4.50 0.91 -19.61
CA SER A 32 5.34 1.36 -20.74
C SER A 32 5.46 0.36 -21.88
N ASP A 33 5.07 -0.91 -21.72
CA ASP A 33 5.50 -1.99 -22.61
C ASP A 33 4.52 -2.39 -23.70
N VAL A 34 3.35 -1.77 -23.80
CA VAL A 34 2.39 -2.10 -24.84
C VAL A 34 2.38 -1.03 -25.94
N ASN A 35 3.22 -1.24 -26.97
CA ASN A 35 3.21 -0.52 -28.26
C ASN A 35 3.12 1.02 -28.19
N GLY A 36 3.82 1.65 -27.26
CA GLY A 36 3.80 3.12 -27.12
C GLY A 36 2.44 3.71 -26.72
N SER A 37 1.45 2.89 -26.50
CA SER A 37 0.19 3.28 -25.87
C SER A 37 0.41 3.32 -24.36
N LYS A 38 0.09 4.43 -23.73
CA LYS A 38 0.06 4.54 -22.25
C LYS A 38 -1.07 3.66 -21.75
N THR A 39 -0.78 2.39 -21.56
CA THR A 39 -1.70 1.50 -20.88
C THR A 39 -1.60 1.75 -19.38
N THR A 40 -2.70 1.76 -18.73
CA THR A 40 -2.85 2.05 -17.31
C THR A 40 -2.73 0.85 -16.41
N THR A 41 -2.32 -0.25 -16.95
CA THR A 41 -1.93 -1.40 -16.19
C THR A 41 -0.49 -1.28 -15.77
N SER A 42 -0.21 -0.36 -14.88
CA SER A 42 1.05 -0.48 -14.16
C SER A 42 0.91 -1.61 -13.15
N ALA A 43 1.98 -2.35 -12.97
CA ALA A 43 2.14 -3.22 -11.80
C ALA A 43 1.85 -2.48 -10.49
N ASP A 44 1.98 -1.15 -10.50
CA ASP A 44 1.72 -0.24 -9.38
C ASP A 44 0.24 -0.14 -9.00
N SER A 45 -0.69 -0.52 -9.89
CA SER A 45 -2.12 -0.60 -9.57
C SER A 45 -2.52 -1.91 -8.88
N LEU A 46 -1.60 -2.87 -8.74
CA LEU A 46 -1.85 -4.14 -8.08
C LEU A 46 -1.59 -4.03 -6.58
N LEU A 47 -2.65 -3.85 -5.82
CA LEU A 47 -2.61 -3.82 -4.36
C LEU A 47 -3.00 -5.17 -3.77
N VAL A 48 -2.14 -5.72 -2.91
CA VAL A 48 -2.43 -6.91 -2.11
C VAL A 48 -3.09 -6.50 -0.80
N ARG A 49 -4.32 -6.98 -0.57
CA ARG A 49 -5.14 -6.65 0.59
C ARG A 49 -5.54 -7.87 1.41
N ASN A 50 -4.96 -9.01 1.15
CA ASN A 50 -5.36 -10.28 1.76
C ASN A 50 -4.19 -11.06 2.39
N TRP A 51 -3.09 -10.39 2.72
CA TRP A 51 -1.98 -11.05 3.41
C TRP A 51 -2.40 -11.70 4.71
N GLN A 52 -3.32 -11.09 5.46
CA GLN A 52 -3.88 -11.68 6.69
C GLN A 52 -4.51 -13.05 6.42
N ASP A 53 -5.29 -13.13 5.36
CA ASP A 53 -5.96 -14.36 4.96
C ASP A 53 -4.95 -15.41 4.48
N ILE A 54 -3.92 -14.98 3.74
CA ILE A 54 -2.83 -15.86 3.25
C ILE A 54 -2.05 -16.45 4.42
N LEU A 55 -1.64 -15.63 5.37
CA LEU A 55 -0.92 -16.08 6.57
C LEU A 55 -1.78 -17.02 7.41
N ALA A 56 -3.06 -16.74 7.58
CA ALA A 56 -3.98 -17.61 8.29
C ALA A 56 -4.11 -18.99 7.63
N VAL A 57 -4.16 -19.04 6.30
CA VAL A 57 -4.16 -20.30 5.55
C VAL A 57 -2.87 -21.07 5.78
N TYR A 58 -1.73 -20.40 5.74
CA TYR A 58 -0.44 -21.03 6.02
C TYR A 58 -0.39 -21.64 7.42
N VAL A 59 -0.73 -20.86 8.45
CA VAL A 59 -0.77 -21.34 9.84
C VAL A 59 -1.73 -22.53 9.99
N TYR A 60 -2.90 -22.45 9.36
CA TYR A 60 -3.87 -23.55 9.36
C TYR A 60 -3.28 -24.82 8.74
N GLN A 61 -2.65 -24.73 7.57
CA GLN A 61 -2.02 -25.88 6.92
C GLN A 61 -0.94 -26.51 7.82
N GLN A 62 -0.08 -25.69 8.40
CA GLN A 62 0.97 -26.17 9.31
C GLN A 62 0.38 -26.79 10.59
N SER A 63 -0.74 -26.29 11.10
CA SER A 63 -1.40 -26.82 12.29
C SER A 63 -2.03 -28.18 12.07
N GLN A 64 -2.38 -28.55 10.84
CA GLN A 64 -2.88 -29.89 10.52
C GLN A 64 -1.82 -30.98 10.77
N ASP A 65 -0.55 -30.63 10.71
CA ASP A 65 0.58 -31.51 11.04
C ASP A 65 0.89 -31.54 12.55
N GLY A 66 0.01 -30.99 13.39
CA GLY A 66 0.15 -30.98 14.84
C GLY A 66 1.10 -29.92 15.39
N LYS A 67 1.58 -28.99 14.56
CA LYS A 67 2.44 -27.89 15.00
C LYS A 67 1.64 -26.86 15.78
N THR A 68 2.26 -26.34 16.84
CA THR A 68 1.72 -25.25 17.69
C THR A 68 2.63 -24.04 17.73
N GLU A 69 3.84 -24.15 17.21
CA GLU A 69 4.80 -23.05 17.10
C GLU A 69 5.12 -22.82 15.63
N PHE A 70 5.05 -21.57 15.21
CA PHE A 70 5.25 -21.13 13.84
C PHE A 70 6.21 -19.96 13.82
N THR A 71 7.27 -20.11 13.03
CA THR A 71 8.19 -19.02 12.73
C THR A 71 8.08 -18.69 11.25
N LEU A 72 7.69 -17.45 10.97
CA LEU A 72 7.60 -16.94 9.63
C LEU A 72 8.94 -16.30 9.25
N ASP A 73 9.61 -16.91 8.31
CA ASP A 73 10.92 -16.50 7.80
C ASP A 73 11.05 -16.88 6.31
N SER A 74 12.24 -16.76 5.76
CA SER A 74 12.50 -17.10 4.35
C SER A 74 12.20 -18.57 4.01
N SER A 75 12.20 -19.48 4.97
CA SER A 75 11.85 -20.89 4.74
C SER A 75 10.40 -21.12 4.37
N CYS A 76 9.51 -20.18 4.73
CA CYS A 76 8.08 -20.21 4.41
C CYS A 76 7.76 -19.73 2.98
N LYS A 77 8.71 -19.07 2.32
CA LYS A 77 8.49 -18.34 1.06
C LYS A 77 7.80 -19.20 0.01
N LYS A 78 8.26 -20.42 -0.20
CA LYS A 78 7.73 -21.32 -1.24
C LYS A 78 6.26 -21.67 -1.01
N ASP A 79 5.89 -21.97 0.23
CA ASP A 79 4.51 -22.34 0.57
C ASP A 79 3.59 -21.13 0.59
N LEU A 80 4.07 -20.01 1.10
CA LEU A 80 3.34 -18.74 1.03
C LEU A 80 3.12 -18.28 -0.40
N ALA A 81 4.09 -18.43 -1.30
CA ALA A 81 3.94 -18.09 -2.71
C ALA A 81 2.84 -18.89 -3.40
N LYS A 82 2.67 -20.17 -3.06
CA LYS A 82 1.57 -21.01 -3.57
C LYS A 82 0.21 -20.50 -3.09
N ILE A 83 0.09 -20.21 -1.79
CA ILE A 83 -1.14 -19.69 -1.19
C ILE A 83 -1.46 -18.31 -1.79
N PHE A 84 -0.45 -17.46 -1.92
CA PHE A 84 -0.58 -16.16 -2.55
C PHE A 84 -1.17 -16.26 -3.96
N ALA A 85 -0.62 -17.13 -4.79
CA ALA A 85 -1.10 -17.34 -6.16
C ALA A 85 -2.55 -17.87 -6.21
N GLU A 86 -2.91 -18.76 -5.29
CA GLU A 86 -4.28 -19.28 -5.18
C GLU A 86 -5.28 -18.20 -4.77
N MET A 87 -4.88 -17.32 -3.84
CA MET A 87 -5.74 -16.28 -3.27
C MET A 87 -5.76 -15.00 -4.11
N ASN A 88 -4.80 -14.82 -5.00
CA ASN A 88 -4.64 -13.64 -5.84
C ASN A 88 -4.53 -13.95 -7.34
N PRO A 89 -5.49 -14.68 -7.93
CA PRO A 89 -5.54 -14.74 -9.39
C PRO A 89 -5.65 -13.33 -9.97
N ILE A 90 -4.97 -13.12 -11.09
CA ILE A 90 -5.02 -11.85 -11.82
C ILE A 90 -6.36 -11.74 -12.53
N VAL A 91 -7.05 -10.64 -12.30
CA VAL A 91 -8.34 -10.31 -12.91
C VAL A 91 -8.14 -9.16 -13.87
N ARG A 92 -8.59 -9.33 -15.11
CA ARG A 92 -8.61 -8.27 -16.13
C ARG A 92 -9.99 -7.66 -16.19
N ASP A 93 -10.05 -6.34 -16.27
CA ASP A 93 -11.30 -5.63 -16.48
C ASP A 93 -11.88 -5.99 -17.87
N LYS A 94 -13.20 -6.17 -17.93
CA LYS A 94 -13.87 -6.52 -19.18
C LYS A 94 -14.04 -5.33 -20.14
N GLN A 95 -14.07 -4.12 -19.59
CA GLN A 95 -14.24 -2.88 -20.33
C GLN A 95 -12.88 -2.29 -20.73
N ASP A 96 -11.86 -2.50 -19.89
CA ASP A 96 -10.48 -2.10 -20.14
C ASP A 96 -9.54 -3.26 -19.84
N ILE A 97 -9.24 -4.07 -20.86
CA ILE A 97 -8.37 -5.26 -20.73
C ILE A 97 -6.94 -4.93 -20.32
N THR A 98 -6.55 -3.65 -20.40
CA THR A 98 -5.25 -3.19 -19.92
C THR A 98 -5.25 -3.03 -18.40
N HIS A 99 -6.42 -2.94 -17.79
CA HIS A 99 -6.59 -2.82 -16.36
C HIS A 99 -6.56 -4.20 -15.69
N VAL A 100 -5.59 -4.38 -14.78
CA VAL A 100 -5.33 -5.65 -14.09
C VAL A 100 -5.38 -5.43 -12.59
N THR A 101 -6.05 -6.31 -11.86
CA THR A 101 -6.09 -6.30 -10.39
C THR A 101 -5.86 -7.70 -9.84
N TYR A 102 -5.47 -7.79 -8.57
CA TYR A 102 -5.55 -9.05 -7.83
C TYR A 102 -6.98 -9.31 -7.37
N ALA A 103 -7.38 -10.59 -7.37
CA ALA A 103 -8.69 -10.98 -6.86
C ALA A 103 -8.84 -10.75 -5.36
N ASN A 104 -7.76 -10.67 -4.61
CA ASN A 104 -7.76 -10.46 -3.16
C ASN A 104 -8.78 -11.35 -2.43
N ARG A 105 -8.71 -12.66 -2.70
CA ARG A 105 -9.61 -13.66 -2.11
C ARG A 105 -9.46 -13.67 -0.59
N LYS A 106 -10.59 -13.69 0.10
CA LYS A 106 -10.64 -13.75 1.57
C LYS A 106 -10.81 -15.19 2.06
N ILE A 107 -10.66 -15.38 3.35
CA ILE A 107 -10.70 -16.69 4.00
C ILE A 107 -11.95 -17.50 3.67
N ASN A 108 -13.10 -16.86 3.48
CA ASN A 108 -14.34 -17.55 3.10
C ASN A 108 -14.25 -18.23 1.72
N TYR A 109 -13.47 -17.65 0.79
CA TYR A 109 -13.20 -18.30 -0.50
C TYR A 109 -12.41 -19.57 -0.29
N TYR A 110 -11.33 -19.52 0.49
CA TYR A 110 -10.49 -20.68 0.80
C TYR A 110 -11.31 -21.79 1.46
N ILE A 111 -12.11 -21.44 2.47
CA ILE A 111 -13.01 -22.37 3.16
C ILE A 111 -13.93 -23.09 2.18
N LYS A 112 -14.55 -22.36 1.27
CA LYS A 112 -15.48 -22.92 0.28
C LYS A 112 -14.77 -23.80 -0.75
N LYS A 113 -13.68 -23.29 -1.33
CA LYS A 113 -12.91 -23.98 -2.38
C LYS A 113 -12.32 -25.29 -1.88
N ASN A 114 -11.74 -25.28 -0.69
CA ASN A 114 -11.06 -26.43 -0.11
C ASN A 114 -12.00 -27.30 0.76
N LYS A 115 -13.30 -27.01 0.77
CA LYS A 115 -14.33 -27.78 1.52
C LYS A 115 -13.97 -27.98 2.99
N ILE A 116 -13.43 -26.93 3.63
CA ILE A 116 -12.96 -26.97 5.01
C ILE A 116 -14.10 -27.43 5.94
N ALA A 117 -13.82 -28.40 6.80
CA ALA A 117 -14.77 -28.96 7.73
C ALA A 117 -15.31 -27.89 8.69
N LYS A 118 -16.60 -27.99 9.05
CA LYS A 118 -17.28 -26.98 9.88
C LYS A 118 -16.53 -26.70 11.20
N LYS A 119 -15.97 -27.74 11.82
CA LYS A 119 -15.21 -27.63 13.07
C LYS A 119 -13.97 -26.74 12.96
N ASP A 120 -13.35 -26.68 11.77
CA ASP A 120 -12.09 -25.97 11.56
C ASP A 120 -12.30 -24.52 11.06
N ARG A 121 -13.52 -24.18 10.60
CA ARG A 121 -13.81 -22.85 10.04
C ARG A 121 -13.66 -21.73 11.06
N THR A 122 -14.05 -21.97 12.31
CA THR A 122 -13.93 -20.99 13.41
C THR A 122 -12.45 -20.76 13.75
N ILE A 123 -11.65 -21.83 13.77
CA ILE A 123 -10.20 -21.75 14.03
C ILE A 123 -9.52 -20.94 12.94
N LEU A 124 -9.84 -21.25 11.68
CA LEU A 124 -9.24 -20.56 10.52
C LEU A 124 -9.56 -19.06 10.52
N LYS A 125 -10.82 -18.69 10.82
CA LYS A 125 -11.21 -17.29 10.97
C LYS A 125 -10.51 -16.60 12.14
N LYS A 126 -10.30 -17.31 13.24
CA LYS A 126 -9.54 -16.78 14.38
C LYS A 126 -8.09 -16.50 14.02
N TYR A 127 -7.47 -17.32 13.16
CA TYR A 127 -6.10 -17.06 12.68
C TYR A 127 -6.01 -15.74 11.89
N VAL A 128 -7.01 -15.40 11.08
CA VAL A 128 -7.07 -14.10 10.39
C VAL A 128 -6.99 -12.94 11.38
N GLU A 129 -7.75 -13.01 12.47
CA GLU A 129 -7.75 -11.97 13.52
C GLU A 129 -6.40 -11.88 14.26
N THR A 130 -5.71 -13.02 14.43
CA THR A 130 -4.38 -13.05 15.04
C THR A 130 -3.32 -12.48 14.08
N ASP A 131 -3.41 -12.77 12.81
CA ASP A 131 -2.49 -12.32 11.77
C ASP A 131 -2.59 -10.82 11.52
N CYS A 132 -3.69 -10.15 11.91
CA CYS A 132 -3.75 -8.69 11.97
C CYS A 132 -2.62 -8.12 12.86
N LYS A 133 -2.33 -8.77 13.98
CA LYS A 133 -1.23 -8.35 14.86
C LYS A 133 0.13 -8.55 14.22
N LEU A 134 0.29 -9.63 13.47
CA LEU A 134 1.52 -9.90 12.73
C LEU A 134 1.78 -8.82 11.67
N LEU A 135 0.77 -8.45 10.90
CA LEU A 135 0.89 -7.38 9.91
C LEU A 135 1.19 -6.02 10.56
N CYS A 136 0.58 -5.73 11.70
CA CYS A 136 0.92 -4.53 12.47
C CYS A 136 2.39 -4.55 12.94
N ALA A 137 2.90 -5.72 13.35
CA ALA A 137 4.29 -5.85 13.77
C ALA A 137 5.26 -5.68 12.58
N VAL A 138 4.91 -6.15 11.38
CA VAL A 138 5.68 -5.89 10.14
C VAL A 138 5.72 -4.40 9.81
N VAL A 139 4.60 -3.70 9.96
CA VAL A 139 4.55 -2.23 9.80
C VAL A 139 5.42 -1.53 10.84
N THR A 140 5.45 -2.02 12.08
CA THR A 140 6.34 -1.48 13.13
C THR A 140 7.81 -1.66 12.79
N ALA A 141 8.20 -2.77 12.19
CA ALA A 141 9.57 -2.97 11.68
C ALA A 141 9.92 -1.99 10.57
N ALA A 142 8.99 -1.74 9.62
CA ALA A 142 9.14 -0.71 8.59
C ALA A 142 9.27 0.70 9.19
N ASN A 143 8.54 1.00 10.27
CA ASN A 143 8.66 2.25 11.01
C ASN A 143 10.06 2.41 11.64
N GLY A 144 10.66 1.34 12.16
CA GLY A 144 12.04 1.33 12.63
C GLY A 144 13.04 1.70 11.53
N PHE A 145 12.86 1.16 10.33
CA PHE A 145 13.67 1.52 9.16
C PHE A 145 13.51 3.01 8.80
N VAL A 146 12.31 3.55 8.79
CA VAL A 146 12.06 4.97 8.53
C VAL A 146 12.74 5.83 9.60
N ARG A 147 12.65 5.47 10.87
CA ARG A 147 13.33 6.19 11.97
C ARG A 147 14.84 6.24 11.74
N GLU A 148 15.46 5.12 11.41
CA GLU A 148 16.89 5.04 11.10
C GLU A 148 17.26 5.95 9.91
N SER A 149 16.41 6.01 8.89
CA SER A 149 16.63 6.80 7.67
C SER A 149 16.49 8.31 7.89
N VAL A 150 15.57 8.75 8.76
CA VAL A 150 15.29 10.18 8.98
C VAL A 150 16.03 10.76 10.17
N GLY A 151 16.60 9.93 11.04
CA GLY A 151 17.36 10.33 12.24
C GLY A 151 16.50 10.55 13.48
N ASP A 152 17.18 10.70 14.61
CA ASP A 152 16.54 10.79 15.94
C ASP A 152 15.93 12.17 16.25
N ASP A 153 16.31 13.20 15.51
CA ASP A 153 15.86 14.59 15.73
C ASP A 153 14.46 14.88 15.16
N VAL A 154 13.84 13.89 14.51
CA VAL A 154 12.51 14.02 13.91
C VAL A 154 11.44 13.51 14.87
N SER A 155 10.35 14.28 15.02
CA SER A 155 9.26 13.89 15.93
C SER A 155 8.61 12.57 15.52
N GLU A 156 8.00 11.87 16.48
CA GLU A 156 7.34 10.59 16.28
C GLU A 156 6.19 10.71 15.28
N GLU A 157 5.42 11.81 15.34
CA GLU A 157 4.32 12.06 14.42
C GLU A 157 4.80 12.15 12.97
N ARG A 158 5.92 12.85 12.73
CA ARG A 158 6.52 12.95 11.40
C ARG A 158 7.01 11.60 10.88
N VAL A 159 7.67 10.82 11.73
CA VAL A 159 8.11 9.46 11.40
C VAL A 159 6.92 8.58 11.04
N ASN A 160 5.84 8.68 11.82
CA ASN A 160 4.63 7.90 11.56
C ASN A 160 3.96 8.28 10.23
N VAL A 161 3.92 9.57 9.89
CA VAL A 161 3.42 10.04 8.59
C VAL A 161 4.28 9.51 7.44
N ILE A 162 5.60 9.60 7.55
CA ILE A 162 6.53 9.08 6.54
C ILE A 162 6.38 7.56 6.41
N SER A 163 6.27 6.84 7.52
CA SER A 163 6.05 5.39 7.54
C SER A 163 4.74 5.00 6.86
N ALA A 164 3.65 5.73 7.14
CA ALA A 164 2.37 5.53 6.49
C ALA A 164 2.49 5.76 4.96
N ALA A 165 3.16 6.84 4.55
CA ALA A 165 3.42 7.12 3.14
C ALA A 165 4.20 5.99 2.45
N TYR A 166 5.30 5.53 3.05
CA TYR A 166 6.09 4.42 2.52
C TYR A 166 5.33 3.10 2.41
N SER A 167 4.37 2.85 3.30
CA SER A 167 3.56 1.63 3.27
C SER A 167 2.75 1.47 1.98
N LEU A 168 2.51 2.56 1.26
CA LEU A 168 1.77 2.57 -0.01
C LEU A 168 2.66 2.50 -1.26
N VAL A 169 3.97 2.70 -1.12
CA VAL A 169 4.88 2.70 -2.28
C VAL A 169 4.82 1.35 -3.00
N GLY A 170 4.54 1.39 -4.30
CA GLY A 170 4.37 0.21 -5.13
C GLY A 170 3.08 -0.60 -4.88
N LYS A 171 2.18 -0.13 -4.01
CA LYS A 171 0.94 -0.83 -3.65
C LYS A 171 -0.32 -0.10 -4.11
N VAL A 172 -0.32 1.22 -4.05
CA VAL A 172 -1.46 2.06 -4.46
C VAL A 172 -1.07 2.92 -5.64
N GLY A 173 -1.77 2.75 -6.75
CA GLY A 173 -1.51 3.50 -7.96
C GLY A 173 -2.17 4.87 -7.97
N TYR A 174 -1.78 5.68 -8.95
CA TYR A 174 -2.35 7.01 -9.16
C TYR A 174 -3.76 6.93 -9.76
N PHE A 175 -4.67 7.65 -9.15
CA PHE A 175 -6.03 7.82 -9.64
C PHE A 175 -6.44 9.31 -9.54
N TRP A 176 -6.71 9.95 -10.66
CA TRP A 176 -7.06 11.36 -10.69
C TRP A 176 -8.36 11.65 -9.91
N GLY A 177 -8.28 12.51 -8.90
CA GLY A 177 -9.36 12.76 -7.94
C GLY A 177 -9.51 11.69 -6.86
N GLY A 178 -8.58 10.73 -6.78
CA GLY A 178 -8.60 9.67 -5.78
C GLY A 178 -8.29 10.18 -4.38
N LYS A 179 -9.17 9.86 -3.45
CA LYS A 179 -9.11 10.29 -2.04
C LYS A 179 -9.45 9.12 -1.13
N SER A 180 -8.91 9.14 0.07
CA SER A 180 -9.30 8.22 1.15
C SER A 180 -9.07 8.86 2.51
N THR A 181 -10.03 8.69 3.41
CA THR A 181 -9.94 9.06 4.83
C THR A 181 -9.98 7.84 5.75
N VAL A 182 -9.77 6.66 5.18
CA VAL A 182 -9.77 5.40 5.92
C VAL A 182 -8.49 5.30 6.75
N ILE A 183 -8.63 4.92 8.02
CA ILE A 183 -7.49 4.49 8.84
C ILE A 183 -7.19 3.05 8.47
N GLY A 184 -5.98 2.80 7.99
CA GLY A 184 -5.59 1.54 7.37
C GLY A 184 -5.84 1.53 5.87
N GLU A 185 -5.79 0.35 5.27
CA GLU A 185 -6.02 0.18 3.84
C GLU A 185 -7.47 0.44 3.46
N ASP A 186 -7.67 1.23 2.42
CA ASP A 186 -9.00 1.46 1.87
C ASP A 186 -9.43 0.23 1.03
N PRO A 187 -10.55 -0.42 1.37
CA PRO A 187 -11.03 -1.59 0.64
C PRO A 187 -11.43 -1.28 -0.81
N GLY A 188 -11.60 -0.01 -1.17
CA GLY A 188 -11.87 0.43 -2.53
C GLY A 188 -10.63 0.41 -3.43
N TRP A 189 -9.44 0.51 -2.90
CA TRP A 189 -8.22 0.54 -3.72
C TRP A 189 -8.07 -0.71 -4.58
N GLY A 190 -7.62 -0.51 -5.81
CA GLY A 190 -7.45 -1.57 -6.80
C GLY A 190 -8.76 -2.07 -7.43
N THR A 191 -9.93 -1.56 -7.01
CA THR A 191 -11.21 -1.86 -7.69
C THR A 191 -11.31 -1.04 -8.98
N SER A 192 -12.01 -1.58 -9.97
CA SER A 192 -12.25 -0.87 -11.24
C SER A 192 -13.22 0.28 -11.03
N GLU A 193 -12.74 1.51 -11.19
CA GLU A 193 -13.53 2.72 -11.00
C GLU A 193 -13.40 3.67 -12.20
N LYS A 194 -14.48 4.39 -12.51
CA LYS A 194 -14.45 5.42 -13.53
C LYS A 194 -13.87 6.70 -12.98
N VAL A 195 -12.85 7.24 -13.63
CA VAL A 195 -12.33 8.57 -13.31
C VAL A 195 -13.38 9.61 -13.66
N SER A 196 -14.02 10.16 -12.64
CA SER A 196 -15.10 11.16 -12.78
C SER A 196 -14.62 12.61 -12.64
N ALA A 197 -13.50 12.83 -11.96
CA ALA A 197 -12.91 14.15 -11.80
C ALA A 197 -12.48 14.74 -13.15
N GLU A 198 -12.84 15.99 -13.39
CA GLU A 198 -12.51 16.71 -14.62
C GLU A 198 -11.03 17.15 -14.63
N GLY A 199 -10.53 17.51 -15.82
CA GLY A 199 -9.21 18.14 -15.97
C GLY A 199 -8.04 17.19 -16.21
N SER A 200 -8.27 15.89 -16.38
CA SER A 200 -7.24 14.90 -16.71
C SER A 200 -7.49 14.20 -18.04
N LYS A 201 -6.42 13.76 -18.69
CA LYS A 201 -6.51 12.85 -19.85
C LYS A 201 -7.13 11.49 -19.49
N SER A 202 -7.16 11.14 -18.21
CA SER A 202 -7.78 9.93 -17.72
C SER A 202 -9.26 10.07 -17.42
N THR A 203 -9.81 11.29 -17.41
CA THR A 203 -11.24 11.53 -17.17
C THR A 203 -12.10 10.70 -18.11
N GLY A 204 -13.08 10.00 -17.55
CA GLY A 204 -13.99 9.12 -18.28
C GLY A 204 -13.47 7.70 -18.51
N THR A 205 -12.19 7.40 -18.23
CA THR A 205 -11.63 6.04 -18.33
C THR A 205 -11.86 5.23 -17.06
N ILE A 206 -11.84 3.90 -17.18
CA ILE A 206 -11.89 2.99 -16.05
C ILE A 206 -10.47 2.66 -15.62
N ARG A 207 -10.20 2.79 -14.32
CA ARG A 207 -8.89 2.61 -13.70
C ARG A 207 -8.98 1.87 -12.38
N ALA A 208 -7.86 1.30 -11.92
CA ALA A 208 -7.76 0.87 -10.53
C ALA A 208 -7.91 2.09 -9.62
N TYR A 209 -8.87 2.05 -8.72
CA TYR A 209 -9.02 3.12 -7.75
C TYR A 209 -7.78 3.21 -6.87
N GLY A 210 -7.35 4.41 -6.64
CA GLY A 210 -6.15 4.73 -5.87
C GLY A 210 -6.22 6.16 -5.34
N LEU A 211 -5.07 6.82 -5.30
CA LEU A 211 -4.96 8.17 -4.75
C LEU A 211 -4.36 9.12 -5.80
N ASP A 212 -4.76 10.39 -5.76
CA ASP A 212 -3.98 11.45 -6.40
C ASP A 212 -2.88 11.96 -5.45
N CYS A 213 -2.07 12.92 -5.89
CA CYS A 213 -0.95 13.42 -5.11
C CYS A 213 -1.37 14.00 -3.75
N SER A 214 -2.41 14.81 -3.72
CA SER A 214 -2.93 15.42 -2.49
C SER A 214 -3.69 14.42 -1.62
N GLY A 215 -4.42 13.48 -2.23
CA GLY A 215 -5.10 12.41 -1.51
C GLY A 215 -4.12 11.47 -0.82
N PHE A 216 -2.97 11.20 -1.44
CA PHE A 216 -1.87 10.46 -0.83
C PHE A 216 -1.35 11.16 0.43
N VAL A 217 -1.11 12.47 0.36
CA VAL A 217 -0.66 13.28 1.51
C VAL A 217 -1.70 13.25 2.63
N THR A 218 -2.96 13.51 2.31
CA THR A 218 -4.05 13.51 3.30
C THR A 218 -4.16 12.15 4.00
N TRP A 219 -4.14 11.06 3.24
CA TRP A 219 -4.20 9.72 3.82
C TRP A 219 -2.99 9.42 4.70
N ALA A 220 -1.78 9.77 4.27
CA ALA A 220 -0.54 9.55 5.03
C ALA A 220 -0.58 10.28 6.38
N VAL A 221 -1.06 11.52 6.40
CA VAL A 221 -1.20 12.31 7.63
C VAL A 221 -2.25 11.70 8.55
N ILE A 222 -3.44 11.37 8.05
CA ILE A 222 -4.50 10.69 8.83
C ILE A 222 -3.95 9.41 9.46
N ASN A 223 -3.22 8.61 8.71
CA ASN A 223 -2.71 7.32 9.18
C ASN A 223 -1.49 7.45 10.09
N GLY A 224 -0.65 8.44 9.89
CA GLY A 224 0.45 8.74 10.79
C GLY A 224 -0.02 9.17 12.18
N TYR A 225 -1.07 9.98 12.23
CA TYR A 225 -1.70 10.43 13.48
C TYR A 225 -2.76 9.46 14.01
N GLN A 226 -3.21 8.50 13.22
CA GLN A 226 -4.35 7.61 13.53
C GLN A 226 -5.64 8.40 13.88
N ASP A 227 -5.82 9.54 13.23
CA ASP A 227 -6.92 10.48 13.52
C ASP A 227 -7.48 11.07 12.20
N LYS A 228 -8.77 10.81 11.93
CA LYS A 228 -9.47 11.34 10.75
C LYS A 228 -9.63 12.87 10.78
N ALA A 229 -9.62 13.49 11.96
CA ALA A 229 -9.69 14.95 12.08
C ALA A 229 -8.48 15.65 11.43
N MET A 230 -7.40 14.93 11.22
CA MET A 230 -6.23 15.44 10.50
C MET A 230 -6.51 15.77 9.03
N GLN A 231 -7.57 15.28 8.43
CA GLN A 231 -8.01 15.70 7.10
C GLN A 231 -8.25 17.22 7.06
N GLU A 232 -8.96 17.75 8.05
CA GLU A 232 -9.23 19.19 8.13
C GLU A 232 -7.94 19.99 8.37
N ALA A 233 -7.04 19.46 9.19
CA ALA A 233 -5.79 20.12 9.53
C ALA A 233 -4.81 20.21 8.34
N VAL A 234 -4.65 19.12 7.58
CA VAL A 234 -3.72 19.08 6.44
C VAL A 234 -4.34 19.60 5.15
N GLY A 235 -5.64 19.48 5.00
CA GLY A 235 -6.38 19.86 3.79
C GLY A 235 -6.61 18.72 2.82
N ASP A 236 -7.49 18.99 1.85
CA ASP A 236 -7.87 18.06 0.80
C ASP A 236 -7.77 18.75 -0.57
N GLY A 237 -6.74 18.44 -1.29
CA GLY A 237 -6.37 19.11 -2.54
C GLY A 237 -5.12 19.98 -2.36
N THR A 238 -4.38 20.18 -3.46
CA THR A 238 -3.09 20.92 -3.42
C THR A 238 -3.24 22.36 -2.96
N SER A 239 -4.31 23.06 -3.39
CA SER A 239 -4.56 24.44 -2.98
C SER A 239 -4.89 24.55 -1.49
N ASP A 240 -5.75 23.68 -0.98
CA ASP A 240 -6.15 23.66 0.42
C ASP A 240 -4.94 23.29 1.33
N GLN A 241 -4.13 22.31 0.90
CA GLN A 241 -2.91 21.93 1.61
C GLN A 241 -1.88 23.06 1.64
N TRP A 242 -1.77 23.82 0.56
CA TRP A 242 -0.91 24.99 0.53
C TRP A 242 -1.36 26.07 1.52
N GLU A 243 -2.66 26.40 1.51
CA GLU A 243 -3.24 27.45 2.38
C GLU A 243 -3.10 27.09 3.86
N LYS A 244 -3.20 25.83 4.21
CA LYS A 244 -3.11 25.35 5.58
C LYS A 244 -1.68 25.16 6.09
N ALA A 245 -0.71 25.07 5.17
CA ALA A 245 0.69 24.87 5.52
C ALA A 245 1.39 26.20 5.89
N ASN A 246 2.36 26.11 6.79
CA ASN A 246 3.31 27.20 7.03
C ASN A 246 4.46 27.09 6.06
N VAL A 247 4.79 28.19 5.36
CA VAL A 247 5.92 28.22 4.45
C VAL A 247 7.22 28.18 5.25
N VAL A 248 8.10 27.27 4.91
CA VAL A 248 9.46 27.16 5.46
C VAL A 248 10.49 27.31 4.35
N THR A 249 11.70 27.76 4.71
CA THR A 249 12.82 27.77 3.75
C THR A 249 13.38 26.34 3.57
N GLU A 250 14.10 26.12 2.48
CA GLU A 250 14.76 24.83 2.28
C GLU A 250 15.75 24.48 3.42
N ALA A 251 16.40 25.49 3.98
CA ALA A 251 17.33 25.31 5.10
C ALA A 251 16.64 24.86 6.39
N ASP A 252 15.39 25.26 6.59
CA ASP A 252 14.57 24.93 7.77
C ASP A 252 13.66 23.73 7.54
N ALA A 253 13.62 23.19 6.31
CA ALA A 253 12.78 22.05 5.98
C ALA A 253 13.21 20.79 6.75
N GLN A 254 12.21 20.00 7.15
CA GLN A 254 12.39 18.77 7.91
C GLN A 254 11.70 17.60 7.23
N PRO A 255 12.15 16.36 7.47
CA PRO A 255 11.39 15.17 7.09
C PRO A 255 9.95 15.25 7.60
N GLY A 256 8.99 14.92 6.74
CA GLY A 256 7.55 15.06 7.01
C GLY A 256 6.95 16.38 6.55
N ASP A 257 7.75 17.37 6.13
CA ASP A 257 7.23 18.57 5.50
C ASP A 257 6.68 18.26 4.10
N LEU A 258 5.73 19.08 3.64
CA LEU A 258 5.21 19.00 2.29
C LEU A 258 6.09 19.75 1.31
N VAL A 259 6.28 19.18 0.14
CA VAL A 259 6.95 19.83 -0.98
C VAL A 259 6.00 19.95 -2.15
N PHE A 260 5.89 21.16 -2.72
CA PHE A 260 5.07 21.45 -3.87
C PHE A 260 5.97 21.74 -5.08
N GLN A 261 5.57 21.24 -6.25
CA GLN A 261 6.33 21.44 -7.48
C GLN A 261 6.23 22.86 -8.00
N LYS A 262 5.12 23.52 -7.77
CA LYS A 262 4.83 24.90 -8.21
C LYS A 262 4.25 25.71 -7.05
N GLY A 263 4.14 27.02 -7.22
CA GLY A 263 3.46 27.89 -6.26
C GLY A 263 1.93 27.71 -6.25
N PRO A 264 1.25 28.42 -5.33
CA PRO A 264 -0.20 28.28 -5.12
C PRO A 264 -1.03 28.68 -6.34
N GLU A 265 -0.50 29.48 -7.24
CA GLU A 265 -1.15 29.91 -8.48
C GLU A 265 -1.43 28.75 -9.44
N ALA A 266 -0.77 27.61 -9.29
CA ALA A 266 -0.97 26.44 -10.12
C ALA A 266 -2.27 25.69 -9.79
N GLY A 267 -2.89 25.92 -8.63
CA GLY A 267 -4.15 25.29 -8.23
C GLY A 267 -4.09 23.76 -8.33
N SER A 268 -5.03 23.18 -9.06
CA SER A 268 -5.11 21.73 -9.28
C SER A 268 -4.00 21.17 -10.20
N ASP A 269 -3.29 22.03 -10.93
CA ASP A 269 -2.13 21.64 -11.76
C ASP A 269 -0.84 21.50 -10.95
N ASN A 270 -0.92 21.74 -9.66
CA ASN A 270 0.21 21.55 -8.76
C ASN A 270 0.40 20.07 -8.39
N HIS A 271 1.58 19.75 -7.95
CA HIS A 271 1.95 18.44 -7.43
C HIS A 271 2.55 18.59 -6.04
N VAL A 272 2.24 17.64 -5.16
CA VAL A 272 2.67 17.63 -3.76
C VAL A 272 3.23 16.26 -3.38
N GLY A 273 4.24 16.27 -2.50
CA GLY A 273 4.82 15.09 -1.89
C GLY A 273 5.22 15.38 -0.44
N ILE A 274 5.76 14.37 0.21
CA ILE A 274 6.23 14.42 1.59
C ILE A 274 7.75 14.24 1.59
N LEU A 275 8.49 15.14 2.21
CA LEU A 275 9.92 15.00 2.39
C LEU A 275 10.24 13.86 3.35
N CYS A 276 11.16 12.98 2.98
CA CYS A 276 11.48 11.78 3.76
C CYS A 276 12.85 11.85 4.43
N GLY A 277 13.76 12.67 3.93
CA GLY A 277 15.15 12.74 4.34
C GLY A 277 16.03 13.19 3.20
N LYS A 278 17.33 13.01 3.34
CA LYS A 278 18.32 13.43 2.34
C LYS A 278 19.20 12.26 1.92
N THR A 279 19.69 12.34 0.69
CA THR A 279 20.76 11.47 0.19
C THR A 279 22.09 11.82 0.88
N ASP A 280 23.10 10.97 0.72
CA ASP A 280 24.48 11.26 1.17
C ASP A 280 25.08 12.52 0.51
N ALA A 281 24.59 12.90 -0.67
CA ALA A 281 24.95 14.12 -1.37
C ALA A 281 24.24 15.39 -0.84
N GLY A 282 23.27 15.22 0.07
CA GLY A 282 22.49 16.30 0.67
C GLY A 282 21.22 16.69 -0.10
N ASP A 283 20.87 15.95 -1.15
CA ASP A 283 19.64 16.18 -1.91
C ASP A 283 18.41 15.62 -1.16
N TRP A 284 17.32 16.36 -1.19
CA TRP A 284 16.06 15.90 -0.60
C TRP A 284 15.44 14.73 -1.36
N ILE A 285 14.95 13.76 -0.61
CA ILE A 285 14.12 12.66 -1.10
C ILE A 285 12.68 12.97 -0.72
N ALA A 286 11.76 12.81 -1.67
CA ALA A 286 10.31 12.94 -1.42
C ALA A 286 9.59 11.67 -1.85
N VAL A 287 8.60 11.26 -1.05
CA VAL A 287 7.62 10.25 -1.44
C VAL A 287 6.36 10.95 -1.94
N HIS A 288 5.82 10.50 -3.04
CA HIS A 288 4.65 11.10 -3.67
C HIS A 288 3.88 10.09 -4.52
N CYS A 289 2.62 10.40 -4.83
CA CYS A 289 1.80 9.64 -5.76
C CYS A 289 1.64 10.42 -7.06
N SER A 290 2.08 9.85 -8.17
CA SER A 290 2.17 10.54 -9.46
C SER A 290 1.65 9.66 -10.59
N SER A 291 1.10 10.29 -11.64
CA SER A 291 0.69 9.62 -12.87
C SER A 291 1.85 9.25 -13.80
N GLY A 292 3.08 9.63 -13.45
CA GLY A 292 4.29 9.32 -14.19
C GLY A 292 4.81 7.90 -13.95
N LYS A 293 5.94 7.56 -14.59
CA LYS A 293 6.56 6.22 -14.49
C LYS A 293 7.06 5.85 -13.09
N ASN A 294 7.20 6.83 -12.21
CA ASN A 294 7.70 6.67 -10.84
C ASN A 294 6.62 7.02 -9.79
N GLY A 295 5.36 6.96 -10.17
CA GLY A 295 4.24 7.27 -9.30
C GLY A 295 3.73 6.09 -8.54
#